data_d699d466486c00c2c36dc970587a8962
#
_entry.id   d699d466486c00c2c36dc970587a8962
#
_cell.length_a   1.000
_cell.length_b   1.000
_cell.length_c   1.000
_cell.angle_alpha   90.00
_cell.angle_beta   90.00
_cell.angle_gamma   90.00
#
_symmetry.space_group_name_H-M   'P 1'
#
loop_
_entity.id
_entity.type
_entity.pdbx_description
1 polymer ?
#
loop_
_entity_poly.entity_id
_entity_poly.type
_entity_poly.pdbx_seq_one_letter_code
_entity_poly.pdbx_strand_id
1 'polypeptide(L)'
;AKKDGLGDKTVSETIAIAFEIPDGMDEGTYSKRTVYFDNYRGLLAGNAVTDSDAFTKEEKEIFKSLSSEELSGTFTVTISVPDSMSNQAALELMEKYISESEKWMKNGINDPTFKLNVLKREVSDAAGGGAAKFAVIFFIIGGFLTAIVMFFIFVLETAIHDTDDLQYYTDISPVFETGKKNSFAADEIGRWLISTGKKTALLFADESGKGISGTAEKTAELLNKYGVKASVYNIGGTDGADPKKTADKLTEAKNNNDIVLVTAPTLRTSPAALHISPLCDLRLLCVDADRENGIKLKKKLESLSALGLTADGAVLDFAAKNKIFRL
;
A
#
# COMPACT_ATOMS: atom_id res chain seq x y z
N ALA A 1 -25.88 25.49 -47.68
CA ALA A 1 -26.69 24.90 -46.63
C ALA A 1 -25.86 24.91 -45.37
N LYS A 2 -26.13 25.84 -44.43
CA LYS A 2 -25.64 25.79 -43.04
C LYS A 2 -26.18 24.49 -42.46
N LYS A 3 -25.34 23.59 -42.02
CA LYS A 3 -25.68 22.63 -41.00
C LYS A 3 -26.01 23.47 -39.76
N ASP A 4 -27.30 23.64 -39.50
CA ASP A 4 -27.75 24.11 -38.20
C ASP A 4 -27.24 23.06 -37.17
N GLY A 5 -26.14 23.42 -36.51
CA GLY A 5 -25.52 22.56 -35.56
C GLY A 5 -26.46 22.38 -34.36
N LEU A 6 -26.73 21.14 -34.04
CA LEU A 6 -27.23 20.83 -32.70
C LEU A 6 -26.25 21.45 -31.70
N GLY A 7 -26.75 22.44 -31.01
CA GLY A 7 -26.55 22.86 -29.67
C GLY A 7 -25.21 23.43 -29.25
N ASP A 8 -25.28 24.65 -28.85
CA ASP A 8 -24.22 25.32 -28.11
C ASP A 8 -24.28 25.01 -26.58
N LYS A 9 -25.27 24.26 -26.12
CA LYS A 9 -25.42 23.85 -24.71
C LYS A 9 -25.37 22.35 -24.55
N THR A 10 -24.73 21.91 -23.48
CA THR A 10 -24.74 20.50 -23.07
C THR A 10 -25.40 20.30 -21.73
N VAL A 11 -26.19 19.23 -21.60
CA VAL A 11 -26.81 18.80 -20.35
C VAL A 11 -26.26 17.45 -20.01
N SER A 12 -25.73 17.31 -18.80
CA SER A 12 -25.16 16.07 -18.30
C SER A 12 -25.82 15.65 -16.98
N GLU A 13 -26.20 14.39 -16.87
CA GLU A 13 -26.61 13.81 -15.60
C GLU A 13 -25.72 12.61 -15.25
N THR A 14 -25.21 12.60 -14.02
CA THR A 14 -24.49 11.46 -13.47
C THR A 14 -25.43 10.59 -12.67
N ILE A 15 -25.51 9.32 -13.01
CA ILE A 15 -26.49 8.36 -12.54
C ILE A 15 -25.79 7.20 -11.85
N ALA A 16 -26.32 6.80 -10.70
CA ALA A 16 -25.97 5.52 -10.07
C ALA A 16 -27.14 4.54 -10.17
N ILE A 17 -26.82 3.28 -10.44
CA ILE A 17 -27.81 2.21 -10.39
C ILE A 17 -28.04 1.84 -8.92
N ALA A 18 -29.29 1.93 -8.48
CA ALA A 18 -29.73 1.47 -7.17
C ALA A 18 -30.76 0.36 -7.30
N PHE A 19 -30.79 -0.54 -6.35
CA PHE A 19 -31.82 -1.56 -6.19
C PHE A 19 -32.02 -1.83 -4.70
N GLU A 20 -33.24 -2.12 -4.32
CA GLU A 20 -33.56 -2.46 -2.94
C GLU A 20 -33.10 -3.92 -2.70
N ILE A 21 -32.27 -4.10 -1.68
CA ILE A 21 -31.87 -5.43 -1.21
C ILE A 21 -32.89 -5.83 -0.16
N PRO A 22 -33.70 -6.89 -0.39
CA PRO A 22 -34.58 -7.41 0.65
C PRO A 22 -33.74 -7.89 1.85
N ASP A 23 -34.21 -7.61 3.07
CA ASP A 23 -33.56 -8.06 4.30
C ASP A 23 -33.33 -9.58 4.26
N GLY A 24 -32.05 -9.99 4.42
CA GLY A 24 -31.65 -11.41 4.51
C GLY A 24 -31.03 -12.02 3.23
N MET A 25 -30.76 -11.24 2.18
CA MET A 25 -30.03 -11.74 1.01
C MET A 25 -28.54 -11.44 1.11
N ASP A 26 -27.72 -12.48 0.95
CA ASP A 26 -26.26 -12.43 0.91
C ASP A 26 -25.67 -12.48 -0.53
N GLU A 27 -24.54 -13.09 -0.73
CA GLU A 27 -23.65 -13.06 -1.93
C GLU A 27 -24.30 -13.11 -3.33
N GLY A 28 -25.54 -13.53 -3.50
CA GLY A 28 -26.26 -13.49 -4.78
C GLY A 28 -26.49 -12.07 -5.32
N THR A 29 -26.38 -11.07 -4.47
CA THR A 29 -26.58 -9.64 -4.80
C THR A 29 -25.47 -9.08 -5.67
N TYR A 30 -24.24 -9.57 -5.53
CA TYR A 30 -23.09 -9.07 -6.32
C TYR A 30 -23.19 -9.46 -7.80
N SER A 31 -23.68 -10.67 -8.10
CA SER A 31 -23.88 -11.12 -9.48
C SER A 31 -24.99 -10.34 -10.19
N LYS A 32 -26.07 -9.98 -9.47
CA LYS A 32 -27.15 -9.15 -10.01
C LYS A 32 -26.66 -7.75 -10.37
N ARG A 33 -25.79 -7.14 -9.56
CA ARG A 33 -25.22 -5.82 -9.83
C ARG A 33 -24.52 -5.78 -11.17
N THR A 34 -23.64 -6.74 -11.45
CA THR A 34 -22.91 -6.81 -12.72
C THR A 34 -23.86 -6.93 -13.91
N VAL A 35 -24.88 -7.78 -13.80
CA VAL A 35 -25.90 -7.96 -14.85
C VAL A 35 -26.67 -6.66 -15.10
N TYR A 36 -27.02 -5.90 -14.06
CA TYR A 36 -27.71 -4.62 -14.21
C TYR A 36 -26.83 -3.56 -14.87
N PHE A 37 -25.56 -3.52 -14.53
CA PHE A 37 -24.59 -2.63 -15.17
C PHE A 37 -24.42 -2.93 -16.66
N ASP A 38 -24.24 -4.20 -17.01
CA ASP A 38 -24.03 -4.62 -18.40
C ASP A 38 -25.28 -4.37 -19.24
N ASN A 39 -26.46 -4.65 -18.71
CA ASN A 39 -27.73 -4.40 -19.37
C ASN A 39 -27.98 -2.89 -19.56
N TYR A 40 -27.68 -2.06 -18.56
CA TYR A 40 -27.83 -0.61 -18.66
C TYR A 40 -26.83 -0.01 -19.65
N ARG A 41 -25.58 -0.49 -19.64
CA ARG A 41 -24.58 -0.13 -20.67
C ARG A 41 -25.06 -0.49 -22.08
N GLY A 42 -25.63 -1.67 -22.25
CA GLY A 42 -26.23 -2.10 -23.51
C GLY A 42 -27.39 -1.21 -23.94
N LEU A 43 -28.24 -0.80 -22.99
CA LEU A 43 -29.38 0.10 -23.24
C LEU A 43 -28.90 1.50 -23.67
N LEU A 44 -27.87 2.06 -23.02
CA LEU A 44 -27.28 3.35 -23.37
C LEU A 44 -26.57 3.33 -24.74
N ALA A 45 -25.97 2.21 -25.11
CA ALA A 45 -25.34 2.04 -26.41
C ALA A 45 -26.34 1.85 -27.57
N GLY A 46 -27.59 1.52 -27.26
CA GLY A 46 -28.66 1.29 -28.21
C GLY A 46 -29.64 2.47 -28.30
N ASN A 47 -30.50 2.45 -29.31
CA ASN A 47 -31.51 3.48 -29.52
C ASN A 47 -32.90 3.10 -28.94
N ALA A 48 -32.98 1.99 -28.20
CA ALA A 48 -34.27 1.46 -27.76
C ALA A 48 -35.12 2.45 -26.95
N VAL A 49 -34.48 3.22 -26.07
CA VAL A 49 -35.15 4.26 -25.27
C VAL A 49 -35.52 5.46 -26.14
N THR A 50 -34.59 5.95 -26.94
CA THR A 50 -34.78 7.16 -27.75
C THR A 50 -35.78 6.98 -28.87
N ASP A 51 -35.95 5.74 -29.38
CA ASP A 51 -36.90 5.40 -30.43
C ASP A 51 -38.31 5.14 -29.90
N SER A 52 -38.53 5.15 -28.58
CA SER A 52 -39.81 4.90 -27.95
C SER A 52 -40.84 5.97 -28.32
N ASP A 53 -42.14 5.64 -28.24
CA ASP A 53 -43.25 6.56 -28.49
C ASP A 53 -43.40 7.61 -27.39
N ALA A 54 -42.61 7.52 -26.33
CA ALA A 54 -42.58 8.53 -25.25
C ALA A 54 -42.01 9.87 -25.70
N PHE A 55 -41.23 9.90 -26.80
CA PHE A 55 -40.54 11.10 -27.29
C PHE A 55 -41.13 11.64 -28.60
N THR A 56 -41.19 12.96 -28.71
CA THR A 56 -41.54 13.62 -29.94
C THR A 56 -40.42 13.50 -30.99
N LYS A 57 -40.72 13.88 -32.23
CA LYS A 57 -39.70 13.88 -33.29
C LYS A 57 -38.53 14.80 -33.00
N GLU A 58 -38.82 15.99 -32.44
CA GLU A 58 -37.84 16.99 -32.06
C GLU A 58 -36.93 16.47 -30.92
N GLU A 59 -37.55 15.86 -29.91
CA GLU A 59 -36.78 15.23 -28.80
C GLU A 59 -35.88 14.11 -29.29
N LYS A 60 -36.38 13.27 -30.22
CA LYS A 60 -35.57 12.19 -30.84
C LYS A 60 -34.36 12.73 -31.62
N GLU A 61 -34.51 13.89 -32.28
CA GLU A 61 -33.37 14.52 -32.95
C GLU A 61 -32.29 15.00 -31.96
N ILE A 62 -32.71 15.55 -30.81
CA ILE A 62 -31.78 15.95 -29.74
C ILE A 62 -31.01 14.72 -29.23
N PHE A 63 -31.69 13.60 -29.01
CA PHE A 63 -31.06 12.38 -28.52
C PHE A 63 -30.07 11.73 -29.50
N LYS A 64 -30.00 12.15 -30.76
CA LYS A 64 -28.92 11.72 -31.66
C LYS A 64 -27.54 12.21 -31.21
N SER A 65 -27.50 13.22 -30.35
CA SER A 65 -26.27 13.72 -29.71
C SER A 65 -25.94 13.01 -28.40
N LEU A 66 -26.79 12.07 -27.94
CA LEU A 66 -26.62 11.37 -26.69
C LEU A 66 -25.30 10.63 -26.65
N SER A 67 -24.56 10.87 -25.61
CA SER A 67 -23.34 10.14 -25.29
C SER A 67 -23.38 9.69 -23.82
N SER A 68 -22.73 8.59 -23.55
CA SER A 68 -22.62 8.07 -22.19
C SER A 68 -21.18 7.69 -21.87
N GLU A 69 -20.77 8.00 -20.67
CA GLU A 69 -19.46 7.64 -20.14
C GLU A 69 -19.66 6.91 -18.80
N GLU A 70 -18.95 5.82 -18.62
CA GLU A 70 -18.95 5.06 -17.37
C GLU A 70 -17.68 5.33 -16.58
N LEU A 71 -17.84 5.72 -15.34
CA LEU A 71 -16.73 5.95 -14.42
C LEU A 71 -17.04 5.40 -13.03
N SER A 72 -16.23 4.44 -12.57
CA SER A 72 -16.29 3.91 -11.19
C SER A 72 -17.68 3.46 -10.72
N GLY A 73 -18.45 2.84 -11.63
CA GLY A 73 -19.78 2.32 -11.28
C GLY A 73 -20.91 3.37 -11.32
N THR A 74 -20.66 4.48 -11.98
CA THR A 74 -21.68 5.49 -12.34
C THR A 74 -21.68 5.71 -13.84
N PHE A 75 -22.80 6.17 -14.37
CA PHE A 75 -22.94 6.56 -15.77
C PHE A 75 -23.18 8.06 -15.86
N THR A 76 -22.41 8.75 -16.67
CA THR A 76 -22.68 10.16 -17.04
C THR A 76 -23.30 10.14 -18.43
N VAL A 77 -24.55 10.56 -18.51
CA VAL A 77 -25.30 10.69 -19.75
C VAL A 77 -25.33 12.17 -20.15
N THR A 78 -24.95 12.47 -21.37
CA THR A 78 -24.83 13.84 -21.89
C THR A 78 -25.59 13.97 -23.21
N ILE A 79 -26.37 15.06 -23.34
CA ILE A 79 -27.01 15.48 -24.60
C ILE A 79 -26.63 16.91 -24.96
N SER A 80 -26.61 17.19 -26.26
CA SER A 80 -26.49 18.58 -26.76
C SER A 80 -27.85 19.11 -27.12
N VAL A 81 -28.21 20.27 -26.60
CA VAL A 81 -29.52 20.91 -26.83
C VAL A 81 -29.35 22.24 -27.55
N PRO A 82 -30.36 22.70 -28.32
CA PRO A 82 -30.31 24.00 -28.96
C PRO A 82 -30.21 25.13 -27.92
N ASP A 83 -29.47 26.20 -28.24
CA ASP A 83 -29.35 27.41 -27.39
C ASP A 83 -30.70 28.05 -27.04
N SER A 84 -31.69 27.91 -27.94
CA SER A 84 -33.05 28.40 -27.74
C SER A 84 -33.81 27.65 -26.63
N MET A 85 -33.36 26.45 -26.25
CA MET A 85 -33.99 25.70 -25.18
C MET A 85 -33.58 26.26 -23.82
N SER A 86 -34.54 26.48 -22.92
CA SER A 86 -34.24 26.90 -21.58
C SER A 86 -33.51 25.79 -20.80
N ASN A 87 -32.68 26.16 -19.83
CA ASN A 87 -32.00 25.19 -18.97
C ASN A 87 -32.97 24.25 -18.25
N GLN A 88 -34.14 24.80 -17.84
CA GLN A 88 -35.18 24.02 -17.20
C GLN A 88 -35.77 22.95 -18.13
N ALA A 89 -36.11 23.33 -19.38
CA ALA A 89 -36.65 22.41 -20.36
C ALA A 89 -35.62 21.33 -20.75
N ALA A 90 -34.34 21.68 -20.79
CA ALA A 90 -33.27 20.75 -21.08
C ALA A 90 -33.07 19.71 -19.96
N LEU A 91 -33.20 20.14 -18.70
CA LEU A 91 -33.16 19.21 -17.54
C LEU A 91 -34.40 18.31 -17.49
N GLU A 92 -35.58 18.86 -17.77
CA GLU A 92 -36.84 18.07 -17.85
C GLU A 92 -36.77 16.99 -18.96
N LEU A 93 -36.17 17.33 -20.09
CA LEU A 93 -35.96 16.38 -21.18
C LEU A 93 -35.01 15.24 -20.75
N MET A 94 -33.94 15.56 -20.05
CA MET A 94 -33.01 14.54 -19.51
C MET A 94 -33.70 13.68 -18.45
N GLU A 95 -34.42 14.26 -17.52
CA GLU A 95 -35.19 13.54 -16.50
C GLU A 95 -36.20 12.57 -17.14
N LYS A 96 -36.89 13.02 -18.19
CA LYS A 96 -37.80 12.18 -18.97
C LYS A 96 -37.04 10.97 -19.59
N TYR A 97 -35.85 11.20 -20.15
CA TYR A 97 -35.01 10.12 -20.69
C TYR A 97 -34.61 9.14 -19.61
N ILE A 98 -34.15 9.59 -18.44
CA ILE A 98 -33.77 8.74 -17.31
C ILE A 98 -34.95 7.91 -16.83
N SER A 99 -36.13 8.55 -16.70
CA SER A 99 -37.36 7.86 -16.28
C SER A 99 -37.75 6.73 -17.27
N GLU A 100 -37.68 7.03 -18.58
CA GLU A 100 -37.96 6.00 -19.60
C GLU A 100 -36.90 4.90 -19.60
N SER A 101 -35.62 5.24 -19.42
CA SER A 101 -34.55 4.24 -19.28
C SER A 101 -34.79 3.31 -18.09
N GLU A 102 -35.25 3.87 -16.96
CA GLU A 102 -35.59 3.07 -15.77
C GLU A 102 -36.76 2.13 -16.04
N LYS A 103 -37.80 2.57 -16.75
CA LYS A 103 -38.93 1.72 -17.13
C LYS A 103 -38.49 0.57 -18.07
N TRP A 104 -37.65 0.89 -19.05
CA TRP A 104 -37.08 -0.11 -19.97
C TRP A 104 -36.27 -1.16 -19.21
N MET A 105 -35.44 -0.75 -18.26
CA MET A 105 -34.67 -1.66 -17.43
C MET A 105 -35.57 -2.54 -16.55
N LYS A 106 -36.54 -1.96 -15.83
CA LYS A 106 -37.49 -2.71 -14.99
C LYS A 106 -38.21 -3.80 -15.79
N ASN A 107 -38.66 -3.46 -16.98
CA ASN A 107 -39.36 -4.41 -17.85
C ASN A 107 -38.43 -5.49 -18.41
N GLY A 108 -37.21 -5.07 -18.85
CA GLY A 108 -36.24 -5.96 -19.49
C GLY A 108 -35.61 -6.99 -18.54
N ILE A 109 -35.37 -6.61 -17.30
CA ILE A 109 -34.80 -7.49 -16.26
C ILE A 109 -35.86 -8.11 -15.35
N ASN A 110 -37.13 -7.68 -15.51
CA ASN A 110 -38.26 -8.09 -14.67
C ASN A 110 -38.01 -7.89 -13.16
N ASP A 111 -37.39 -6.77 -12.82
CA ASP A 111 -37.08 -6.37 -11.43
C ASP A 111 -37.69 -5.01 -11.12
N PRO A 112 -38.83 -4.95 -10.39
CA PRO A 112 -39.49 -3.68 -10.04
C PRO A 112 -38.69 -2.83 -9.05
N THR A 113 -37.69 -3.39 -8.38
CA THR A 113 -36.88 -2.68 -7.38
C THR A 113 -35.73 -1.88 -8.01
N PHE A 114 -35.44 -2.11 -9.29
CA PHE A 114 -34.43 -1.34 -10.02
C PHE A 114 -34.76 0.15 -10.03
N LYS A 115 -33.78 1.00 -9.70
CA LYS A 115 -33.89 2.46 -9.72
C LYS A 115 -32.63 3.09 -10.26
N LEU A 116 -32.80 4.22 -10.94
CA LEU A 116 -31.74 5.10 -11.37
C LEU A 116 -31.71 6.33 -10.46
N ASN A 117 -30.66 6.47 -9.63
CA ASN A 117 -30.48 7.63 -8.76
C ASN A 117 -29.61 8.65 -9.47
N VAL A 118 -30.18 9.83 -9.74
CA VAL A 118 -29.42 10.95 -10.27
C VAL A 118 -28.57 11.53 -9.15
N LEU A 119 -27.27 11.46 -9.29
CA LEU A 119 -26.28 11.97 -8.33
C LEU A 119 -25.94 13.43 -8.58
N LYS A 120 -25.91 13.84 -9.86
CA LYS A 120 -25.50 15.18 -10.28
C LYS A 120 -26.20 15.58 -11.56
N ARG A 121 -26.57 16.87 -11.67
CA ARG A 121 -27.13 17.49 -12.87
C ARG A 121 -26.33 18.71 -13.23
N GLU A 122 -25.94 18.84 -14.47
CA GLU A 122 -25.20 20.00 -14.97
C GLU A 122 -25.73 20.44 -16.32
N VAL A 123 -25.85 21.74 -16.47
CA VAL A 123 -26.09 22.39 -17.76
C VAL A 123 -24.90 23.30 -18.01
N SER A 124 -24.19 23.09 -19.09
CA SER A 124 -23.06 23.94 -19.47
C SER A 124 -23.25 24.54 -20.85
N ASP A 125 -22.92 25.80 -20.99
CA ASP A 125 -22.86 26.47 -22.29
C ASP A 125 -21.64 25.96 -23.05
N ALA A 126 -21.80 25.58 -24.32
CA ALA A 126 -20.77 24.92 -25.11
C ALA A 126 -19.56 25.80 -25.49
N ALA A 127 -19.64 27.09 -25.22
CA ALA A 127 -18.61 28.05 -25.62
C ALA A 127 -17.59 28.33 -24.50
N GLY A 128 -16.43 27.70 -24.58
CA GLY A 128 -15.15 28.27 -24.12
C GLY A 128 -14.79 28.22 -22.63
N GLY A 129 -15.69 27.84 -21.72
CA GLY A 129 -15.41 27.87 -20.28
C GLY A 129 -15.28 26.47 -19.63
N GLY A 130 -15.74 25.44 -20.32
CA GLY A 130 -15.83 24.08 -19.79
C GLY A 130 -14.48 23.45 -19.50
N ALA A 131 -13.54 23.54 -20.43
CA ALA A 131 -12.25 22.87 -20.30
C ALA A 131 -11.46 23.32 -19.05
N ALA A 132 -11.48 24.59 -18.72
CA ALA A 132 -10.80 25.11 -17.52
C ALA A 132 -11.50 24.65 -16.22
N LYS A 133 -12.85 24.63 -16.19
CA LYS A 133 -13.63 24.15 -15.05
C LYS A 133 -13.46 22.64 -14.86
N PHE A 134 -13.51 21.87 -15.94
CA PHE A 134 -13.22 20.43 -15.91
C PHE A 134 -11.79 20.14 -15.47
N ALA A 135 -10.79 20.91 -15.95
CA ALA A 135 -9.42 20.78 -15.50
C ALA A 135 -9.27 20.99 -13.99
N VAL A 136 -9.95 21.99 -13.42
CA VAL A 136 -9.95 22.23 -11.97
C VAL A 136 -10.65 21.10 -11.21
N ILE A 137 -11.78 20.61 -11.69
CA ILE A 137 -12.52 19.50 -11.07
C ILE A 137 -11.69 18.21 -11.14
N PHE A 138 -11.11 17.89 -12.29
CA PHE A 138 -10.23 16.74 -12.45
C PHE A 138 -8.96 16.85 -11.59
N PHE A 139 -8.41 18.05 -11.43
CA PHE A 139 -7.28 18.29 -10.53
C PHE A 139 -7.64 18.03 -9.06
N ILE A 140 -8.82 18.49 -8.61
CA ILE A 140 -9.29 18.27 -7.24
C ILE A 140 -9.60 16.77 -7.02
N ILE A 141 -10.33 16.14 -7.93
CA ILE A 141 -10.67 14.71 -7.84
C ILE A 141 -9.40 13.84 -7.93
N GLY A 142 -8.52 14.16 -8.88
CA GLY A 142 -7.24 13.45 -9.04
C GLY A 142 -6.33 13.62 -7.82
N GLY A 143 -6.25 14.83 -7.25
CA GLY A 143 -5.53 15.10 -6.02
C GLY A 143 -6.10 14.32 -4.83
N PHE A 144 -7.42 14.28 -4.67
CA PHE A 144 -8.08 13.52 -3.61
C PHE A 144 -7.88 12.01 -3.77
N LEU A 145 -8.01 11.49 -5.00
CA LEU A 145 -7.76 10.07 -5.28
C LEU A 145 -6.31 9.70 -5.00
N THR A 146 -5.38 10.56 -5.40
CA THR A 146 -3.95 10.37 -5.12
C THR A 146 -3.69 10.37 -3.62
N ALA A 147 -4.30 11.28 -2.86
CA ALA A 147 -4.18 11.32 -1.41
C ALA A 147 -4.73 10.03 -0.75
N ILE A 148 -5.87 9.51 -1.24
CA ILE A 148 -6.41 8.24 -0.77
C ILE A 148 -5.46 7.07 -1.08
N VAL A 149 -4.94 7.00 -2.29
CA VAL A 149 -3.98 5.94 -2.68
C VAL A 149 -2.72 6.02 -1.83
N MET A 150 -2.16 7.23 -1.64
CA MET A 150 -0.99 7.45 -0.79
C MET A 150 -1.29 7.10 0.67
N PHE A 151 -2.48 7.43 1.18
CA PHE A 151 -2.93 7.03 2.51
C PHE A 151 -2.96 5.49 2.65
N PHE A 152 -3.55 4.78 1.68
CA PHE A 152 -3.56 3.31 1.71
C PHE A 152 -2.16 2.71 1.59
N ILE A 153 -1.30 3.27 0.75
CA ILE A 153 0.11 2.83 0.67
C ILE A 153 0.76 3.01 2.05
N PHE A 154 0.62 4.17 2.68
CA PHE A 154 1.18 4.47 4.00
C PHE A 154 0.62 3.54 5.10
N VAL A 155 -0.71 3.33 5.14
CA VAL A 155 -1.35 2.47 6.15
C VAL A 155 -1.04 0.97 5.94
N LEU A 156 -0.88 0.55 4.67
CA LEU A 156 -0.53 -0.83 4.34
C LEU A 156 0.98 -1.08 4.30
N GLU A 157 1.79 -0.02 4.41
CA GLU A 157 3.22 -0.18 4.51
C GLU A 157 3.58 -0.81 5.86
N THR A 158 4.20 -1.96 5.79
CA THR A 158 4.65 -2.74 6.94
C THR A 158 6.17 -2.76 7.06
N ALA A 159 6.84 -1.86 6.34
CA ALA A 159 8.28 -1.70 6.44
C ALA A 159 8.65 -1.07 7.80
N ILE A 160 9.79 -1.47 8.32
CA ILE A 160 10.32 -0.93 9.57
C ILE A 160 11.13 0.32 9.24
N HIS A 161 10.64 1.50 9.65
CA HIS A 161 11.25 2.79 9.33
C HIS A 161 12.06 3.37 10.50
N ASP A 162 11.68 3.04 11.72
CA ASP A 162 12.30 3.55 12.94
C ASP A 162 12.31 2.54 14.09
N THR A 163 12.77 2.97 15.25
CA THR A 163 12.85 2.14 16.45
C THR A 163 11.49 1.77 17.00
N ASP A 164 10.50 2.66 16.90
CA ASP A 164 9.16 2.45 17.42
C ASP A 164 8.45 1.37 16.58
N ASP A 165 8.61 1.41 15.25
CA ASP A 165 8.12 0.36 14.35
C ASP A 165 8.73 -0.99 14.71
N LEU A 166 10.05 -1.04 14.89
CA LEU A 166 10.74 -2.29 15.23
C LEU A 166 10.25 -2.85 16.57
N GLN A 167 10.11 -2.01 17.59
CA GLN A 167 9.59 -2.43 18.89
C GLN A 167 8.13 -2.89 18.78
N TYR A 168 7.30 -2.18 18.01
CA TYR A 168 5.89 -2.55 17.80
C TYR A 168 5.73 -3.96 17.19
N TYR A 169 6.57 -4.30 16.21
CA TYR A 169 6.49 -5.62 15.58
C TYR A 169 7.18 -6.74 16.36
N THR A 170 8.21 -6.44 17.15
CA THR A 170 9.09 -7.49 17.71
C THR A 170 9.11 -7.57 19.23
N ASP A 171 8.63 -6.53 19.93
CA ASP A 171 8.75 -6.38 21.39
C ASP A 171 10.20 -6.43 21.90
N ILE A 172 11.22 -6.23 21.02
CA ILE A 172 12.63 -6.30 21.38
C ILE A 172 13.11 -4.95 21.90
N SER A 173 13.79 -4.97 23.05
CA SER A 173 14.46 -3.81 23.65
C SER A 173 15.74 -4.29 24.37
N PRO A 174 16.87 -3.55 24.28
CA PRO A 174 17.05 -2.25 23.63
C PRO A 174 17.18 -2.32 22.10
N VAL A 175 16.96 -1.18 21.41
CA VAL A 175 17.22 -1.00 19.98
C VAL A 175 18.28 0.07 19.77
N PHE A 176 19.28 -0.24 18.95
CA PHE A 176 20.41 0.63 18.60
C PHE A 176 20.34 1.04 17.13
N GLU A 177 20.51 2.33 16.82
CA GLU A 177 20.43 2.83 15.45
C GLU A 177 21.81 3.03 14.83
N THR A 178 22.07 2.40 13.69
CA THR A 178 23.31 2.54 12.90
C THR A 178 23.07 3.18 11.54
N GLY A 179 24.14 3.62 10.87
CA GLY A 179 24.05 4.15 9.50
C GLY A 179 23.54 5.59 9.39
N LYS A 180 23.09 6.22 10.45
CA LYS A 180 22.80 7.67 10.52
C LYS A 180 24.11 8.47 10.66
N LYS A 181 24.14 9.70 10.14
CA LYS A 181 25.32 10.56 10.13
C LYS A 181 25.94 10.81 11.52
N ASN A 182 25.13 10.77 12.57
CA ASN A 182 25.53 10.97 13.97
C ASN A 182 25.17 9.74 14.84
N SER A 183 25.31 8.53 14.29
CA SER A 183 24.98 7.32 15.03
C SER A 183 26.05 7.03 16.09
N PHE A 184 25.62 6.87 17.34
CA PHE A 184 26.44 6.43 18.48
C PHE A 184 26.23 4.95 18.80
N ALA A 185 25.56 4.20 17.92
CA ALA A 185 25.18 2.82 18.19
C ALA A 185 26.33 1.92 18.66
N ALA A 186 27.51 2.05 18.07
CA ALA A 186 28.66 1.25 18.48
C ALA A 186 29.08 1.53 19.94
N ASP A 187 28.99 2.79 20.38
CA ASP A 187 29.24 3.18 21.76
C ASP A 187 28.13 2.71 22.69
N GLU A 188 26.87 2.85 22.29
CA GLU A 188 25.69 2.39 23.04
C GLU A 188 25.69 0.89 23.21
N ILE A 189 25.94 0.11 22.14
CA ILE A 189 26.08 -1.34 22.19
C ILE A 189 27.25 -1.73 23.12
N GLY A 190 28.41 -1.06 22.98
CA GLY A 190 29.56 -1.31 23.85
C GLY A 190 29.26 -1.09 25.34
N ARG A 191 28.61 0.03 25.69
CA ARG A 191 28.20 0.32 27.07
C ARG A 191 27.16 -0.66 27.59
N TRP A 192 26.21 -1.04 26.73
CA TRP A 192 25.21 -2.05 27.09
C TRP A 192 25.86 -3.41 27.38
N LEU A 193 26.81 -3.84 26.55
CA LEU A 193 27.54 -5.08 26.77
C LEU A 193 28.32 -5.05 28.09
N ILE A 194 29.01 -3.95 28.39
CA ILE A 194 29.72 -3.78 29.67
C ILE A 194 28.72 -3.86 30.85
N SER A 195 27.60 -3.15 30.75
CA SER A 195 26.59 -3.07 31.82
C SER A 195 25.95 -4.43 32.12
N THR A 196 25.79 -5.27 31.12
CA THR A 196 25.23 -6.63 31.31
C THR A 196 26.22 -7.62 31.92
N GLY A 197 27.51 -7.31 31.90
CA GLY A 197 28.57 -8.21 32.37
C GLY A 197 28.71 -9.49 31.54
N LYS A 198 28.15 -9.50 30.33
CA LYS A 198 28.16 -10.65 29.43
C LYS A 198 29.40 -10.64 28.54
N LYS A 199 29.92 -11.85 28.22
CA LYS A 199 31.17 -12.01 27.48
C LYS A 199 30.98 -12.16 25.97
N THR A 200 29.81 -12.59 25.53
CA THR A 200 29.57 -12.89 24.11
C THR A 200 28.26 -12.32 23.63
N ALA A 201 28.29 -11.66 22.48
CA ALA A 201 27.11 -11.18 21.77
C ALA A 201 27.10 -11.66 20.33
N LEU A 202 26.07 -12.41 19.95
CA LEU A 202 25.80 -12.84 18.59
C LEU A 202 25.03 -11.76 17.86
N LEU A 203 25.57 -11.25 16.75
CA LEU A 203 24.86 -10.39 15.80
C LEU A 203 24.40 -11.26 14.63
N PHE A 204 23.10 -11.24 14.36
CA PHE A 204 22.48 -12.01 13.29
C PHE A 204 21.39 -11.21 12.57
N ALA A 205 21.09 -11.57 11.33
CA ALA A 205 20.00 -11.00 10.56
C ALA A 205 19.20 -12.09 9.83
N ASP A 206 17.95 -11.79 9.44
CA ASP A 206 17.14 -12.71 8.64
C ASP A 206 17.50 -12.62 7.16
N GLU A 207 17.32 -11.48 6.51
CA GLU A 207 17.49 -11.34 5.05
C GLU A 207 18.75 -10.58 4.62
N SER A 208 19.16 -9.55 5.32
CA SER A 208 20.28 -8.70 4.95
C SER A 208 21.20 -8.44 6.14
N GLY A 209 22.45 -8.79 6.00
CA GLY A 209 23.49 -8.64 7.05
C GLY A 209 24.63 -7.73 6.65
N LYS A 210 24.46 -6.83 5.69
CA LYS A 210 25.57 -6.02 5.15
C LYS A 210 26.24 -5.11 6.18
N GLY A 211 25.49 -4.62 7.17
CA GLY A 211 26.00 -3.76 8.23
C GLY A 211 26.58 -4.48 9.45
N ILE A 212 26.33 -5.79 9.59
CA ILE A 212 26.63 -6.54 10.81
C ILE A 212 28.12 -6.52 11.16
N SER A 213 28.99 -6.90 10.21
CA SER A 213 30.45 -6.94 10.45
C SER A 213 30.99 -5.56 10.77
N GLY A 214 30.57 -4.53 10.03
CA GLY A 214 31.00 -3.15 10.29
C GLY A 214 30.56 -2.60 11.64
N THR A 215 29.38 -2.96 12.10
CA THR A 215 28.88 -2.59 13.44
C THR A 215 29.68 -3.33 14.52
N ALA A 216 29.89 -4.62 14.36
CA ALA A 216 30.68 -5.41 15.30
C ALA A 216 32.13 -4.92 15.41
N GLU A 217 32.79 -4.64 14.28
CA GLU A 217 34.16 -4.13 14.23
C GLU A 217 34.29 -2.77 14.93
N LYS A 218 33.39 -1.83 14.64
CA LYS A 218 33.37 -0.51 15.31
C LYS A 218 33.12 -0.62 16.81
N THR A 219 32.20 -1.51 17.22
CA THR A 219 31.91 -1.75 18.64
C THR A 219 33.13 -2.34 19.34
N ALA A 220 33.81 -3.34 18.73
CA ALA A 220 35.02 -3.91 19.30
C ALA A 220 36.16 -2.88 19.40
N GLU A 221 36.33 -2.03 18.37
CA GLU A 221 37.32 -0.95 18.40
C GLU A 221 37.07 0.03 19.55
N LEU A 222 35.81 0.42 19.77
CA LEU A 222 35.44 1.32 20.87
C LEU A 222 35.64 0.68 22.24
N LEU A 223 35.27 -0.59 22.40
CA LEU A 223 35.50 -1.36 23.62
C LEU A 223 36.99 -1.42 23.96
N ASN A 224 37.83 -1.69 22.97
CA ASN A 224 39.29 -1.69 23.15
C ASN A 224 39.83 -0.30 23.56
N LYS A 225 39.28 0.80 23.03
CA LYS A 225 39.60 2.18 23.47
C LYS A 225 39.21 2.44 24.92
N TYR A 226 38.15 1.79 25.41
CA TYR A 226 37.76 1.85 26.84
C TYR A 226 38.56 0.89 27.76
N GLY A 227 39.54 0.20 27.21
CA GLY A 227 40.39 -0.75 27.95
C GLY A 227 39.74 -2.13 28.17
N VAL A 228 38.64 -2.42 27.49
CA VAL A 228 38.00 -3.72 27.49
C VAL A 228 38.50 -4.51 26.29
N LYS A 229 39.18 -5.64 26.52
CA LYS A 229 39.73 -6.46 25.45
C LYS A 229 38.63 -7.13 24.65
N ALA A 230 38.30 -6.60 23.47
CA ALA A 230 37.23 -7.07 22.62
C ALA A 230 37.74 -7.55 21.26
N SER A 231 37.12 -8.61 20.74
CA SER A 231 37.41 -9.16 19.42
C SER A 231 36.13 -9.49 18.66
N VAL A 232 36.22 -9.52 17.31
CA VAL A 232 35.15 -9.96 16.44
C VAL A 232 35.45 -11.35 15.92
N TYR A 233 34.52 -12.28 16.08
CA TYR A 233 34.58 -13.61 15.51
C TYR A 233 33.55 -13.75 14.38
N ASN A 234 34.03 -13.76 13.15
CA ASN A 234 33.15 -13.90 11.98
C ASN A 234 32.98 -15.39 11.64
N ILE A 235 31.75 -15.87 11.67
CA ILE A 235 31.39 -17.21 11.23
C ILE A 235 31.33 -17.22 9.71
N GLY A 236 32.41 -17.57 9.03
CA GLY A 236 32.46 -17.70 7.57
C GLY A 236 31.72 -18.93 7.05
N GLY A 237 31.37 -18.92 5.75
CA GLY A 237 30.52 -19.94 5.13
C GLY A 237 31.01 -21.42 5.30
N THR A 238 32.31 -21.68 5.41
CA THR A 238 32.87 -23.04 5.65
C THR A 238 32.95 -23.38 7.13
N ASP A 239 33.21 -22.42 8.01
CA ASP A 239 33.28 -22.66 9.46
C ASP A 239 31.87 -22.89 10.06
N GLY A 240 30.82 -22.28 9.49
CA GLY A 240 29.44 -22.54 9.92
C GLY A 240 28.91 -23.94 9.60
N ALA A 241 29.61 -24.72 8.76
CA ALA A 241 29.25 -26.08 8.42
C ALA A 241 29.68 -27.12 9.49
N ASP A 242 30.63 -26.76 10.38
CA ASP A 242 31.07 -27.61 11.48
C ASP A 242 30.82 -26.93 12.84
N PRO A 243 29.68 -27.25 13.50
CA PRO A 243 29.31 -26.63 14.77
C PRO A 243 30.37 -26.88 15.88
N LYS A 244 31.02 -28.03 15.89
CA LYS A 244 32.01 -28.35 16.92
C LYS A 244 33.25 -27.47 16.78
N LYS A 245 33.79 -27.38 15.57
CA LYS A 245 34.96 -26.53 15.29
C LYS A 245 34.69 -25.08 15.57
N THR A 246 33.45 -24.60 15.28
CA THR A 246 33.03 -23.25 15.57
C THR A 246 32.93 -23.00 17.08
N ALA A 247 32.41 -23.96 17.85
CA ALA A 247 32.34 -23.89 19.31
C ALA A 247 33.76 -23.87 19.96
N ASP A 248 34.69 -24.67 19.47
CA ASP A 248 36.08 -24.69 19.97
C ASP A 248 36.77 -23.34 19.74
N LYS A 249 36.67 -22.78 18.53
CA LYS A 249 37.22 -21.44 18.21
C LYS A 249 36.56 -20.32 19.04
N LEU A 250 35.23 -20.38 19.26
CA LEU A 250 34.55 -19.41 20.10
C LEU A 250 35.03 -19.52 21.54
N THR A 251 35.23 -20.72 22.06
CA THR A 251 35.77 -20.95 23.40
C THR A 251 37.19 -20.39 23.55
N GLU A 252 38.05 -20.58 22.57
CA GLU A 252 39.37 -19.98 22.52
C GLU A 252 39.29 -18.44 22.51
N ALA A 253 38.41 -17.86 21.70
CA ALA A 253 38.19 -16.42 21.65
C ALA A 253 37.71 -15.84 23.01
N LYS A 254 36.80 -16.55 23.70
CA LYS A 254 36.31 -16.20 25.04
C LYS A 254 37.43 -16.23 26.11
N ASN A 255 38.38 -17.15 26.00
CA ASN A 255 39.48 -17.24 26.95
C ASN A 255 40.49 -16.10 26.77
N ASN A 256 40.60 -15.60 25.57
CA ASN A 256 41.60 -14.58 25.20
C ASN A 256 41.05 -13.14 25.25
N ASN A 257 39.75 -12.91 25.40
CA ASN A 257 39.12 -11.61 25.37
C ASN A 257 38.10 -11.47 26.50
N ASP A 258 37.83 -10.24 26.89
CA ASP A 258 36.77 -9.89 27.87
C ASP A 258 35.41 -9.95 27.20
N ILE A 259 35.31 -9.47 25.94
CA ILE A 259 34.08 -9.47 25.14
C ILE A 259 34.38 -10.03 23.73
N VAL A 260 33.55 -10.92 23.25
CA VAL A 260 33.60 -11.46 21.88
C VAL A 260 32.29 -11.13 21.16
N LEU A 261 32.40 -10.36 20.08
CA LEU A 261 31.30 -10.09 19.17
C LEU A 261 31.31 -11.15 18.07
N VAL A 262 30.25 -11.92 18.00
CA VAL A 262 30.11 -13.01 17.01
C VAL A 262 29.22 -12.53 15.90
N THR A 263 29.67 -12.59 14.66
CA THR A 263 28.82 -12.28 13.50
C THR A 263 28.52 -13.56 12.72
N ALA A 264 27.25 -13.77 12.41
CA ALA A 264 26.80 -14.90 11.61
C ALA A 264 26.29 -14.44 10.23
N PRO A 265 26.38 -15.31 9.20
CA PRO A 265 25.66 -15.11 7.95
C PRO A 265 24.16 -14.98 8.20
N THR A 266 23.43 -14.37 7.24
CA THR A 266 21.98 -14.25 7.36
C THR A 266 21.31 -15.62 7.49
N LEU A 267 20.24 -15.71 8.24
CA LEU A 267 19.49 -16.95 8.46
C LEU A 267 18.94 -17.54 7.15
N ARG A 268 18.73 -16.68 6.15
CA ARG A 268 18.32 -17.11 4.81
C ARG A 268 19.40 -17.93 4.08
N THR A 269 20.67 -17.66 4.37
CA THR A 269 21.78 -18.30 3.67
C THR A 269 22.43 -19.40 4.48
N SER A 270 22.34 -19.37 5.80
CA SER A 270 23.00 -20.32 6.68
C SER A 270 22.31 -20.48 8.04
N PRO A 271 22.16 -21.68 8.57
CA PRO A 271 21.67 -21.93 9.92
C PRO A 271 22.71 -21.65 11.01
N ALA A 272 23.87 -21.10 10.69
CA ALA A 272 25.00 -20.94 11.62
C ALA A 272 24.62 -20.16 12.89
N ALA A 273 23.77 -19.12 12.77
CA ALA A 273 23.27 -18.37 13.91
C ALA A 273 22.49 -19.26 14.90
N LEU A 274 21.67 -20.20 14.41
CA LEU A 274 20.94 -21.15 15.26
C LEU A 274 21.87 -22.06 16.03
N HIS A 275 22.92 -22.56 15.38
CA HIS A 275 23.88 -23.48 16.02
C HIS A 275 24.74 -22.79 17.08
N ILE A 276 25.09 -21.53 16.87
CA ILE A 276 25.95 -20.76 17.76
C ILE A 276 25.19 -20.04 18.87
N SER A 277 23.93 -19.72 18.66
CA SER A 277 23.09 -19.01 19.64
C SER A 277 23.18 -19.55 21.06
N PRO A 278 23.12 -20.87 21.30
CA PRO A 278 23.22 -21.43 22.66
C PRO A 278 24.57 -21.17 23.33
N LEU A 279 25.61 -20.87 22.57
CA LEU A 279 26.95 -20.59 23.06
C LEU A 279 27.21 -19.12 23.31
N CYS A 280 26.30 -18.25 22.94
CA CYS A 280 26.40 -16.80 23.15
C CYS A 280 25.50 -16.36 24.30
N ASP A 281 26.00 -15.40 25.09
CA ASP A 281 25.27 -14.87 26.24
C ASP A 281 24.14 -13.93 25.84
N LEU A 282 24.35 -13.16 24.76
CA LEU A 282 23.42 -12.18 24.20
C LEU A 282 23.28 -12.38 22.69
N ARG A 283 22.13 -11.98 22.15
CA ARG A 283 21.76 -12.08 20.74
C ARG A 283 21.15 -10.76 20.30
N LEU A 284 21.78 -10.14 19.31
CA LEU A 284 21.37 -8.90 18.69
C LEU A 284 20.84 -9.17 17.30
N LEU A 285 19.57 -8.86 17.08
CA LEU A 285 18.95 -8.90 15.77
C LEU A 285 19.34 -7.66 14.97
N CYS A 286 19.91 -7.84 13.79
CA CYS A 286 20.21 -6.73 12.88
C CYS A 286 19.13 -6.64 11.79
N VAL A 287 18.54 -5.47 11.65
CA VAL A 287 17.40 -5.18 10.76
C VAL A 287 17.77 -4.02 9.85
N ASP A 288 17.59 -4.16 8.55
CA ASP A 288 17.77 -3.06 7.60
C ASP A 288 16.51 -2.18 7.59
N ALA A 289 16.66 -0.91 7.97
CA ALA A 289 15.57 0.06 7.90
C ALA A 289 15.05 0.23 6.46
N ASP A 290 13.75 0.45 6.30
CA ASP A 290 13.03 0.62 5.04
C ASP A 290 13.03 -0.62 4.10
N ARG A 291 13.54 -1.77 4.53
CA ARG A 291 13.60 -2.99 3.73
C ARG A 291 12.91 -4.19 4.35
N GLU A 292 13.02 -4.30 5.66
CA GLU A 292 12.41 -5.41 6.39
C GLU A 292 10.91 -5.15 6.60
N ASN A 293 10.13 -6.19 6.31
CA ASN A 293 8.69 -6.16 6.57
C ASN A 293 8.41 -6.63 8.00
N GLY A 294 7.86 -5.76 8.84
CA GLY A 294 7.64 -6.02 10.26
C GLY A 294 6.77 -7.24 10.55
N ILE A 295 5.69 -7.45 9.76
CA ILE A 295 4.82 -8.62 9.93
C ILE A 295 5.56 -9.92 9.61
N LYS A 296 6.34 -9.93 8.53
CA LYS A 296 7.14 -11.11 8.17
C LYS A 296 8.22 -11.38 9.21
N LEU A 297 8.89 -10.32 9.67
CA LEU A 297 9.91 -10.40 10.71
C LEU A 297 9.33 -10.98 12.00
N LYS A 298 8.18 -10.49 12.46
CA LYS A 298 7.48 -11.00 13.64
C LYS A 298 7.23 -12.51 13.54
N LYS A 299 6.60 -12.96 12.45
CA LYS A 299 6.34 -14.40 12.21
C LYS A 299 7.62 -15.22 12.18
N LYS A 300 8.69 -14.67 11.63
CA LYS A 300 9.99 -15.33 11.58
C LYS A 300 10.60 -15.46 12.97
N LEU A 301 10.57 -14.39 13.77
CA LEU A 301 11.08 -14.40 15.15
C LEU A 301 10.29 -15.38 16.03
N GLU A 302 8.98 -15.48 15.88
CA GLU A 302 8.18 -16.51 16.56
C GLU A 302 8.68 -17.92 16.21
N SER A 303 8.93 -18.19 14.93
CA SER A 303 9.48 -19.48 14.48
C SER A 303 10.88 -19.74 15.00
N LEU A 304 11.74 -18.71 15.04
CA LEU A 304 13.11 -18.80 15.55
C LEU A 304 13.15 -19.00 17.06
N SER A 305 12.25 -18.36 17.79
CA SER A 305 12.09 -18.56 19.23
C SER A 305 11.74 -20.00 19.56
N ALA A 306 10.87 -20.63 18.76
CA ALA A 306 10.56 -22.06 18.90
C ALA A 306 11.80 -22.98 18.65
N LEU A 307 12.80 -22.49 17.93
CA LEU A 307 14.08 -23.17 17.69
C LEU A 307 15.18 -22.77 18.69
N GLY A 308 14.83 -21.96 19.71
CA GLY A 308 15.76 -21.52 20.75
C GLY A 308 16.59 -20.27 20.39
N LEU A 309 16.29 -19.59 19.29
CA LEU A 309 16.93 -18.33 18.91
C LEU A 309 15.98 -17.15 19.26
N THR A 310 16.20 -16.52 20.38
CA THR A 310 15.54 -15.28 20.81
C THR A 310 16.51 -14.11 20.70
N ALA A 311 16.03 -12.91 20.44
CA ALA A 311 16.83 -11.70 20.45
C ALA A 311 16.73 -10.98 21.81
N ASP A 312 17.86 -10.59 22.36
CA ASP A 312 17.98 -9.84 23.62
C ASP A 312 18.07 -8.32 23.38
N GLY A 313 18.22 -7.91 22.14
CA GLY A 313 18.26 -6.52 21.65
C GLY A 313 18.29 -6.50 20.13
N ALA A 314 18.17 -5.30 19.55
CA ALA A 314 18.21 -5.15 18.11
C ALA A 314 19.12 -3.99 17.65
N VAL A 315 19.58 -4.08 16.42
CA VAL A 315 20.31 -3.03 15.71
C VAL A 315 19.54 -2.68 14.44
N LEU A 316 19.06 -1.45 14.35
CA LEU A 316 18.38 -0.93 13.15
C LEU A 316 19.38 -0.19 12.28
N ASP A 317 19.65 -0.69 11.07
CA ASP A 317 20.65 -0.15 10.14
C ASP A 317 20.01 0.71 9.04
N PHE A 318 20.37 2.00 9.01
CA PHE A 318 19.94 2.98 8.02
C PHE A 318 20.92 3.14 6.84
N ALA A 319 22.00 2.37 6.77
CA ALA A 319 23.02 2.52 5.72
C ALA A 319 22.45 2.26 4.31
N ALA A 320 21.39 1.50 4.19
CA ALA A 320 20.72 1.22 2.93
C ALA A 320 19.87 2.38 2.39
N LYS A 321 19.34 3.25 3.27
CA LYS A 321 18.46 4.38 2.94
C LYS A 321 19.13 5.42 2.03
N ASN A 322 20.45 5.62 2.18
CA ASN A 322 21.19 6.65 1.45
C ASN A 322 21.38 6.36 -0.06
N LYS A 323 20.95 5.19 -0.58
CA LYS A 323 21.15 4.84 -2.00
C LYS A 323 19.89 4.96 -2.86
N ILE A 324 18.69 4.98 -2.27
CA ILE A 324 17.41 4.94 -3.03
C ILE A 324 16.92 6.35 -3.38
N PHE A 325 17.28 7.38 -2.62
CA PHE A 325 16.85 8.77 -2.85
C PHE A 325 17.95 9.68 -3.43
N ARG A 326 18.89 9.14 -4.19
CA ARG A 326 19.74 9.93 -5.10
C ARG A 326 19.23 9.75 -6.53
N LEU A 327 18.07 10.32 -6.80
CA LEU A 327 17.62 10.73 -8.13
C LEU A 327 17.67 12.24 -8.21
#